data_0d6345759888abffdf470e6791bfac9e
#
_entry.id   0d6345759888abffdf470e6791bfac9e
#
_cell.length_a   1.000
_cell.length_b   1.000
_cell.length_c   1.000
_cell.angle_alpha   90.00
_cell.angle_beta   90.00
_cell.angle_gamma   90.00
#
_symmetry.space_group_name_H-M   'P 1'
#
loop_
_entity.id
_entity.type
_entity.pdbx_description
1 polymer ?
#
loop_
_entity_poly.entity_id
_entity_poly.type
_entity_poly.pdbx_seq_one_letter_code
_entity_poly.pdbx_strand_id
1 'polypeptide(L)'
;MFTLFDGLEVQQENISDVIKALCVPCDGCRLSLIHPYNRGFIYRGDSYARIAVVYEAPRDAETERGVSMVGAHGKAFEKWMRLLKLDTTKDVFITGTVQCQPPLERKGDEKQQREPDKSEISACFGPRCLRVIRAMPNLEAVMILGWTAAGAMLGFGEEANDKPKAKTHDTQWFESSLLPGIPIFCMVDPVWVIKKPSPDKNAIVERALDYFRREFLEQTKIAELARAARARREELGLGLI
;
A
#
# COMPACT_ATOMS: atom_id res chain seq x y z
N MET A 1 -25.60 -4.40 -26.42
CA MET A 1 -25.01 -5.59 -27.02
C MET A 1 -23.60 -5.22 -27.52
N PHE A 2 -22.60 -5.24 -26.66
CA PHE A 2 -21.20 -5.17 -27.03
C PHE A 2 -20.43 -6.12 -26.14
N THR A 3 -20.31 -7.34 -26.62
CA THR A 3 -19.36 -8.35 -26.15
C THR A 3 -18.06 -8.13 -26.90
N LEU A 4 -17.06 -7.58 -26.26
CA LEU A 4 -15.70 -7.48 -26.79
C LEU A 4 -14.70 -7.60 -25.67
N PHE A 5 -14.63 -8.75 -25.02
CA PHE A 5 -13.46 -9.27 -24.30
C PHE A 5 -13.56 -10.80 -24.19
N ASP A 6 -13.65 -11.44 -25.39
CA ASP A 6 -13.40 -12.87 -25.48
C ASP A 6 -11.91 -13.10 -25.64
N GLY A 7 -11.29 -13.84 -24.69
CA GLY A 7 -10.14 -14.68 -24.99
C GLY A 7 -8.75 -14.14 -24.70
N LEU A 8 -8.54 -13.28 -23.71
CA LEU A 8 -7.20 -13.17 -23.10
C LEU A 8 -7.23 -13.89 -21.75
N GLU A 9 -6.80 -15.15 -21.73
CA GLU A 9 -6.35 -15.80 -20.49
C GLU A 9 -5.17 -14.98 -19.97
N VAL A 10 -5.45 -14.08 -19.04
CA VAL A 10 -4.40 -13.38 -18.31
C VAL A 10 -3.80 -14.42 -17.37
N GLN A 11 -2.68 -15.02 -17.78
CA GLN A 11 -1.92 -15.93 -16.92
C GLN A 11 -1.56 -15.17 -15.64
N GLN A 12 -2.00 -15.68 -14.51
CA GLN A 12 -1.62 -15.13 -13.20
C GLN A 12 -0.10 -15.22 -13.07
N GLU A 13 0.56 -14.08 -12.97
CA GLU A 13 2.00 -14.05 -12.76
C GLU A 13 2.36 -14.73 -11.42
N ASN A 14 3.40 -15.53 -11.41
CA ASN A 14 3.92 -16.10 -10.17
C ASN A 14 4.54 -15.00 -9.32
N ILE A 15 4.07 -14.83 -8.08
CA ILE A 15 4.49 -13.75 -7.18
C ILE A 15 6.00 -13.73 -6.95
N SER A 16 6.63 -14.89 -6.83
CA SER A 16 8.07 -14.99 -6.61
C SER A 16 8.87 -14.51 -7.83
N ASP A 17 8.40 -14.81 -9.03
CA ASP A 17 9.03 -14.37 -10.27
C ASP A 17 8.83 -12.87 -10.48
N VAL A 18 7.65 -12.34 -10.15
CA VAL A 18 7.37 -10.90 -10.19
C VAL A 18 8.32 -10.15 -9.25
N ILE A 19 8.43 -10.56 -7.99
CA ILE A 19 9.32 -9.92 -7.03
C ILE A 19 10.77 -10.01 -7.51
N LYS A 20 11.22 -11.17 -7.95
CA LYS A 20 12.59 -11.36 -8.47
C LYS A 20 12.89 -10.45 -9.65
N ALA A 21 11.96 -10.30 -10.59
CA ALA A 21 12.10 -9.40 -11.73
C ALA A 21 12.18 -7.92 -11.32
N LEU A 22 11.58 -7.54 -10.20
CA LEU A 22 11.57 -6.17 -9.69
C LEU A 22 12.73 -5.84 -8.74
N CYS A 23 13.41 -6.85 -8.17
CA CYS A 23 14.56 -6.69 -7.28
C CYS A 23 15.87 -6.38 -8.03
N VAL A 24 15.78 -5.65 -9.13
CA VAL A 24 16.91 -5.15 -9.92
C VAL A 24 16.91 -3.62 -9.93
N PRO A 25 18.07 -2.96 -10.11
CA PRO A 25 18.12 -1.52 -10.29
C PRO A 25 17.15 -1.04 -11.35
N CYS A 26 16.52 0.10 -11.10
CA CYS A 26 15.50 0.67 -11.96
C CYS A 26 15.97 2.03 -12.48
N ASP A 27 15.66 2.33 -13.72
CA ASP A 27 15.94 3.60 -14.39
C ASP A 27 14.65 4.33 -14.84
N GLY A 28 13.50 3.86 -14.35
CA GLY A 28 12.17 4.25 -14.83
C GLY A 28 11.71 5.65 -14.46
N CYS A 29 12.39 6.36 -13.54
CA CYS A 29 11.99 7.71 -13.15
C CYS A 29 13.14 8.52 -12.54
N ARG A 30 12.90 9.82 -12.34
CA ARG A 30 13.89 10.73 -11.75
C ARG A 30 14.40 10.26 -10.38
N LEU A 31 13.54 9.69 -9.53
CA LEU A 31 13.97 9.20 -8.20
C LEU A 31 14.97 8.07 -8.32
N SER A 32 14.77 7.14 -9.25
CA SER A 32 15.69 6.01 -9.45
C SER A 32 17.07 6.46 -9.94
N LEU A 33 17.13 7.54 -10.72
CA LEU A 33 18.38 8.08 -11.26
C LEU A 33 19.22 8.83 -10.22
N ILE A 34 18.57 9.51 -9.28
CA ILE A 34 19.26 10.30 -8.23
C ILE A 34 19.50 9.50 -6.95
N HIS A 35 18.94 8.31 -6.84
CA HIS A 35 18.97 7.54 -5.61
C HIS A 35 20.27 6.75 -5.48
N PRO A 36 21.10 6.97 -4.44
CA PRO A 36 22.41 6.33 -4.29
C PRO A 36 22.32 4.82 -4.09
N TYR A 37 21.18 4.32 -3.65
CA TYR A 37 20.93 2.91 -3.36
C TYR A 37 19.73 2.39 -4.16
N ASN A 38 19.79 2.49 -5.48
CA ASN A 38 18.73 1.93 -6.33
C ASN A 38 18.70 0.40 -6.21
N ARG A 39 17.95 -0.10 -5.25
CA ARG A 39 17.85 -1.54 -4.92
C ARG A 39 16.73 -2.25 -5.67
N GLY A 40 16.03 -1.53 -6.53
CA GLY A 40 14.85 -2.09 -7.22
C GLY A 40 13.61 -2.08 -6.35
N PHE A 41 13.14 -3.23 -5.92
CA PHE A 41 11.90 -3.37 -5.15
C PHE A 41 12.16 -3.53 -3.65
N ILE A 42 11.58 -2.63 -2.85
CA ILE A 42 11.69 -2.64 -1.39
C ILE A 42 10.36 -3.11 -0.79
N TYR A 43 10.41 -4.17 -0.01
CA TYR A 43 9.24 -4.73 0.66
C TYR A 43 9.62 -5.36 2.00
N ARG A 44 8.59 -5.78 2.76
CA ARG A 44 8.71 -6.57 3.99
C ARG A 44 7.50 -7.46 4.13
N GLY A 45 7.66 -8.60 4.81
CA GLY A 45 6.59 -9.55 5.10
C GLY A 45 6.49 -10.67 4.07
N ASP A 46 5.34 -11.34 4.06
CA ASP A 46 5.10 -12.52 3.25
C ASP A 46 4.28 -12.17 2.00
N SER A 47 4.77 -12.53 0.83
CA SER A 47 4.06 -12.35 -0.43
C SER A 47 2.82 -13.24 -0.59
N TYR A 48 2.65 -14.22 0.28
CA TYR A 48 1.45 -15.06 0.39
C TYR A 48 0.49 -14.60 1.48
N ALA A 49 0.77 -13.48 2.14
CA ALA A 49 -0.13 -12.91 3.14
C ALA A 49 -1.49 -12.52 2.54
N ARG A 50 -2.51 -12.45 3.42
CA ARG A 50 -3.87 -12.06 3.05
C ARG A 50 -4.06 -10.53 2.98
N ILE A 51 -3.15 -9.77 3.55
CA ILE A 51 -3.23 -8.31 3.66
C ILE A 51 -1.99 -7.69 3.02
N ALA A 52 -2.20 -6.80 2.04
CA ALA A 52 -1.15 -5.91 1.58
C ALA A 52 -1.23 -4.57 2.32
N VAL A 53 -0.08 -3.99 2.66
CA VAL A 53 0.03 -2.67 3.28
C VAL A 53 0.81 -1.76 2.35
N VAL A 54 0.21 -0.64 1.96
CA VAL A 54 0.84 0.35 1.06
C VAL A 54 1.02 1.66 1.79
N TYR A 55 2.26 2.15 1.84
CA TYR A 55 2.60 3.45 2.41
C TYR A 55 3.23 4.37 1.35
N GLU A 56 3.51 5.62 1.71
CA GLU A 56 3.93 6.65 0.75
C GLU A 56 5.24 6.29 0.03
N ALA A 57 6.35 6.22 0.75
CA ALA A 57 7.69 6.07 0.18
C ALA A 57 8.70 5.63 1.24
N PRO A 58 9.81 4.98 0.85
CA PRO A 58 10.92 4.68 1.74
C PRO A 58 11.52 5.95 2.35
N ARG A 59 12.10 5.81 3.54
CA ARG A 59 12.89 6.82 4.26
C ARG A 59 14.32 6.30 4.46
N ASP A 60 15.18 7.09 5.09
CA ASP A 60 16.61 6.78 5.25
C ASP A 60 16.87 5.35 5.73
N ALA A 61 16.24 4.93 6.82
CA ALA A 61 16.45 3.58 7.38
C ALA A 61 15.99 2.45 6.46
N GLU A 62 14.94 2.68 5.68
CA GLU A 62 14.40 1.71 4.70
C GLU A 62 15.27 1.65 3.46
N THR A 63 15.73 2.80 3.03
CA THR A 63 16.65 2.95 1.92
C THR A 63 17.99 2.26 2.19
N GLU A 64 18.55 2.48 3.39
CA GLU A 64 19.80 1.84 3.80
C GLU A 64 19.68 0.32 3.90
N ARG A 65 18.58 -0.14 4.51
CA ARG A 65 18.38 -1.57 4.79
C ARG A 65 17.76 -2.35 3.63
N GLY A 66 17.12 -1.67 2.67
CA GLY A 66 16.35 -2.31 1.59
C GLY A 66 15.10 -3.05 2.09
N VAL A 67 14.50 -2.60 3.21
CA VAL A 67 13.36 -3.25 3.85
C VAL A 67 12.31 -2.20 4.22
N SER A 68 11.06 -2.43 3.83
CA SER A 68 9.94 -1.54 4.11
C SER A 68 9.58 -1.44 5.60
N MET A 69 9.08 -0.29 6.01
CA MET A 69 8.52 -0.04 7.35
C MET A 69 9.49 -0.42 8.49
N VAL A 70 10.72 0.05 8.40
CA VAL A 70 11.73 0.03 9.47
C VAL A 70 12.00 1.45 9.99
N GLY A 71 12.74 1.61 11.06
CA GLY A 71 12.95 2.93 11.67
C GLY A 71 11.81 3.38 12.59
N ALA A 72 11.67 4.68 12.84
CA ALA A 72 10.73 5.21 13.83
C ALA A 72 9.25 4.96 13.47
N HIS A 73 8.88 5.23 12.22
CA HIS A 73 7.51 5.00 11.75
C HIS A 73 7.20 3.51 11.63
N GLY A 74 8.17 2.68 11.26
CA GLY A 74 8.04 1.22 11.27
C GLY A 74 7.75 0.67 12.67
N LYS A 75 8.43 1.20 13.71
CA LYS A 75 8.14 0.83 15.11
C LYS A 75 6.72 1.20 15.54
N ALA A 76 6.22 2.36 15.10
CA ALA A 76 4.84 2.76 15.36
C ALA A 76 3.85 1.83 14.66
N PHE A 77 4.11 1.51 13.39
CA PHE A 77 3.31 0.56 12.62
C PHE A 77 3.31 -0.85 13.24
N GLU A 78 4.46 -1.35 13.67
CA GLU A 78 4.55 -2.64 14.37
C GLU A 78 3.73 -2.68 15.67
N LYS A 79 3.67 -1.55 16.39
CA LYS A 79 2.77 -1.44 17.56
C LYS A 79 1.31 -1.60 17.14
N TRP A 80 0.91 -1.01 16.02
CA TRP A 80 -0.45 -1.16 15.49
C TRP A 80 -0.76 -2.60 15.08
N MET A 81 0.17 -3.25 14.38
CA MET A 81 -0.02 -4.65 14.00
C MET A 81 -0.12 -5.58 15.22
N ARG A 82 0.66 -5.33 16.26
CA ARG A 82 0.52 -6.07 17.53
C ARG A 82 -0.84 -5.88 18.19
N LEU A 83 -1.44 -4.68 18.13
CA LEU A 83 -2.81 -4.46 18.60
C LEU A 83 -3.85 -5.26 17.81
N LEU A 84 -3.60 -5.48 16.54
CA LEU A 84 -4.40 -6.35 15.67
C LEU A 84 -4.04 -7.84 15.81
N LYS A 85 -3.01 -8.21 16.60
CA LYS A 85 -2.44 -9.56 16.70
C LYS A 85 -1.90 -10.10 15.37
N LEU A 86 -1.38 -9.21 14.54
CA LEU A 86 -0.75 -9.52 13.26
C LEU A 86 0.78 -9.46 13.37
N ASP A 87 1.45 -10.45 12.80
CA ASP A 87 2.90 -10.49 12.64
C ASP A 87 3.30 -9.83 11.32
N THR A 88 4.12 -8.77 11.38
CA THR A 88 4.57 -8.03 10.20
C THR A 88 5.50 -8.81 9.27
N THR A 89 5.90 -10.02 9.63
CA THR A 89 6.73 -10.89 8.80
C THR A 89 5.95 -12.02 8.12
N LYS A 90 4.71 -12.29 8.55
CA LYS A 90 3.90 -13.43 8.09
C LYS A 90 2.50 -13.05 7.61
N ASP A 91 1.85 -12.13 8.33
CA ASP A 91 0.41 -11.88 8.13
C ASP A 91 0.14 -10.72 7.16
N VAL A 92 1.18 -9.96 6.82
CA VAL A 92 1.08 -8.81 5.92
C VAL A 92 2.23 -8.79 4.91
N PHE A 93 1.98 -8.18 3.75
CA PHE A 93 2.99 -7.80 2.77
C PHE A 93 3.05 -6.27 2.70
N ILE A 94 4.20 -5.66 2.90
CA ILE A 94 4.36 -4.22 3.08
C ILE A 94 5.24 -3.65 1.98
N THR A 95 4.77 -2.64 1.25
CA THR A 95 5.55 -1.95 0.23
C THR A 95 5.15 -0.48 0.08
N GLY A 96 6.03 0.34 -0.49
CA GLY A 96 5.78 1.75 -0.76
C GLY A 96 5.06 1.98 -2.09
N THR A 97 4.31 3.09 -2.18
CA THR A 97 3.75 3.59 -3.43
C THR A 97 4.84 3.84 -4.47
N VAL A 98 5.98 4.38 -4.02
CA VAL A 98 7.23 4.44 -4.77
C VAL A 98 8.32 3.67 -4.05
N GLN A 99 9.32 3.21 -4.80
CA GLN A 99 10.38 2.32 -4.29
C GLN A 99 11.68 3.06 -3.92
N CYS A 100 11.77 4.32 -4.26
CA CYS A 100 12.91 5.18 -3.95
C CYS A 100 12.50 6.29 -2.99
N GLN A 101 13.42 6.67 -2.12
CA GLN A 101 13.21 7.78 -1.19
C GLN A 101 13.17 9.11 -1.96
N PRO A 102 12.10 9.91 -1.85
CA PRO A 102 12.11 11.28 -2.34
C PRO A 102 13.14 12.14 -1.60
N PRO A 103 13.76 13.13 -2.27
CA PRO A 103 14.77 13.98 -1.67
C PRO A 103 14.25 14.77 -0.47
N LEU A 104 15.18 15.19 0.39
CA LEU A 104 14.90 16.12 1.48
C LEU A 104 14.82 17.54 0.91
N GLU A 105 13.73 18.21 1.19
CA GLU A 105 13.53 19.63 0.88
C GLU A 105 13.48 20.47 2.16
N ARG A 106 13.88 21.72 2.05
CA ARG A 106 13.81 22.68 3.16
C ARG A 106 12.40 23.19 3.32
N LYS A 107 11.80 22.98 4.49
CA LYS A 107 10.49 23.51 4.85
C LYS A 107 10.62 24.33 6.13
N GLY A 108 10.82 25.64 5.97
CA GLY A 108 11.26 26.50 7.07
C GLY A 108 12.70 26.15 7.47
N ASP A 109 12.94 25.96 8.76
CA ASP A 109 14.26 25.62 9.32
C ASP A 109 14.57 24.12 9.29
N GLU A 110 13.58 23.27 8.97
CA GLU A 110 13.72 21.83 8.97
C GLU A 110 13.91 21.25 7.54
N LYS A 111 14.73 20.20 7.43
CA LYS A 111 14.78 19.36 6.24
C LYS A 111 13.74 18.26 6.41
N GLN A 112 12.82 18.15 5.44
CA GLN A 112 11.80 17.13 5.42
C GLN A 112 11.84 16.39 4.08
N GLN A 113 11.60 15.09 4.10
CA GLN A 113 11.35 14.36 2.87
C GLN A 113 10.08 14.93 2.22
N ARG A 114 10.19 15.29 0.94
CA ARG A 114 9.02 15.70 0.17
C ARG A 114 8.13 14.50 -0.15
N GLU A 115 6.90 14.75 -0.48
CA GLU A 115 6.05 13.73 -1.10
C GLU A 115 6.57 13.40 -2.52
N PRO A 116 6.44 12.16 -2.99
CA PRO A 116 6.71 11.85 -4.39
C PRO A 116 5.74 12.62 -5.29
N ASP A 117 6.23 13.09 -6.42
CA ASP A 117 5.37 13.79 -7.38
C ASP A 117 4.54 12.81 -8.25
N LYS A 118 3.56 13.35 -8.99
CA LYS A 118 2.65 12.54 -9.81
C LYS A 118 3.39 11.71 -10.86
N SER A 119 4.44 12.24 -11.46
CA SER A 119 5.22 11.53 -12.48
C SER A 119 6.00 10.36 -11.88
N GLU A 120 6.54 10.54 -10.67
CA GLU A 120 7.25 9.51 -9.91
C GLU A 120 6.29 8.39 -9.47
N ILE A 121 5.09 8.77 -8.99
CA ILE A 121 4.03 7.81 -8.64
C ILE A 121 3.61 7.04 -9.89
N SER A 122 3.28 7.72 -10.97
CA SER A 122 2.83 7.10 -12.22
C SER A 122 3.87 6.11 -12.78
N ALA A 123 5.15 6.48 -12.75
CA ALA A 123 6.23 5.63 -13.23
C ALA A 123 6.51 4.41 -12.34
N CYS A 124 6.17 4.48 -11.05
CA CYS A 124 6.55 3.45 -10.08
C CYS A 124 5.37 2.59 -9.60
N PHE A 125 4.22 3.21 -9.27
CA PHE A 125 3.12 2.53 -8.62
C PHE A 125 2.55 1.37 -9.45
N GLY A 126 2.12 1.61 -10.67
CA GLY A 126 1.53 0.60 -11.55
C GLY A 126 2.50 -0.54 -11.85
N PRO A 127 3.69 -0.26 -12.44
CA PRO A 127 4.62 -1.29 -12.86
C PRO A 127 5.27 -2.09 -11.73
N ARG A 128 5.27 -1.57 -10.49
CA ARG A 128 5.98 -2.20 -9.37
C ARG A 128 5.05 -2.56 -8.21
N CYS A 129 4.56 -1.58 -7.46
CA CYS A 129 3.72 -1.80 -6.29
C CYS A 129 2.44 -2.57 -6.64
N LEU A 130 1.65 -2.04 -7.56
CA LEU A 130 0.37 -2.63 -7.94
C LEU A 130 0.53 -3.99 -8.64
N ARG A 131 1.58 -4.14 -9.47
CA ARG A 131 1.89 -5.42 -10.11
C ARG A 131 2.14 -6.54 -9.10
N VAL A 132 2.93 -6.27 -8.04
CA VAL A 132 3.16 -7.26 -6.98
C VAL A 132 1.88 -7.55 -6.21
N ILE A 133 1.12 -6.52 -5.83
CA ILE A 133 -0.14 -6.68 -5.09
C ILE A 133 -1.13 -7.55 -5.89
N ARG A 134 -1.23 -7.33 -7.19
CA ARG A 134 -2.06 -8.15 -8.09
C ARG A 134 -1.62 -9.60 -8.20
N ALA A 135 -0.33 -9.85 -8.07
CA ALA A 135 0.22 -11.20 -8.12
C ALA A 135 0.11 -11.97 -6.79
N MET A 136 -0.28 -11.32 -5.69
CA MET A 136 -0.46 -11.98 -4.39
C MET A 136 -1.61 -13.00 -4.44
N PRO A 137 -1.34 -14.30 -4.26
CA PRO A 137 -2.35 -15.34 -4.51
C PRO A 137 -3.44 -15.39 -3.41
N ASN A 138 -3.12 -14.91 -2.21
CA ASN A 138 -4.01 -14.97 -1.06
C ASN A 138 -4.57 -13.61 -0.65
N LEU A 139 -4.42 -12.58 -1.49
CA LEU A 139 -4.84 -11.22 -1.15
C LEU A 139 -6.34 -11.14 -0.90
N GLU A 140 -6.72 -10.64 0.27
CA GLU A 140 -8.12 -10.42 0.66
C GLU A 140 -8.43 -8.95 1.00
N ALA A 141 -7.42 -8.16 1.38
CA ALA A 141 -7.58 -6.73 1.63
C ALA A 141 -6.28 -5.95 1.41
N VAL A 142 -6.42 -4.66 1.14
CA VAL A 142 -5.30 -3.71 1.14
C VAL A 142 -5.51 -2.66 2.22
N MET A 143 -4.52 -2.47 3.09
CA MET A 143 -4.46 -1.38 4.04
C MET A 143 -3.56 -0.27 3.48
N ILE A 144 -4.08 0.93 3.39
CA ILE A 144 -3.37 2.09 2.84
C ILE A 144 -3.03 3.05 3.98
N LEU A 145 -1.78 3.48 4.03
CA LEU A 145 -1.27 4.41 5.04
C LEU A 145 -0.96 5.78 4.41
N GLY A 146 -1.83 6.74 4.66
CA GLY A 146 -1.68 8.12 4.22
C GLY A 146 -2.21 8.41 2.81
N TRP A 147 -2.12 9.70 2.43
CA TRP A 147 -2.79 10.25 1.25
C TRP A 147 -2.17 9.87 -0.07
N THR A 148 -0.85 9.85 -0.15
CA THR A 148 -0.13 9.53 -1.37
C THR A 148 -0.50 8.13 -1.84
N ALA A 149 -0.54 7.17 -0.92
CA ALA A 149 -0.94 5.81 -1.21
C ALA A 149 -2.44 5.70 -1.55
N ALA A 150 -3.28 6.46 -0.84
CA ALA A 150 -4.72 6.52 -1.13
C ALA A 150 -4.99 7.11 -2.52
N GLY A 151 -4.32 8.20 -2.89
CA GLY A 151 -4.42 8.80 -4.21
C GLY A 151 -4.00 7.86 -5.33
N ALA A 152 -2.88 7.15 -5.14
CA ALA A 152 -2.38 6.20 -6.12
C ALA A 152 -3.31 4.99 -6.32
N MET A 153 -3.91 4.48 -5.24
CA MET A 153 -4.74 3.27 -5.27
C MET A 153 -6.19 3.55 -5.66
N LEU A 154 -6.74 4.67 -5.22
CA LEU A 154 -8.17 5.00 -5.41
C LEU A 154 -8.41 5.97 -6.56
N GLY A 155 -7.34 6.51 -7.17
CA GLY A 155 -7.46 7.45 -8.27
C GLY A 155 -8.06 8.79 -7.83
N PHE A 156 -7.87 9.19 -6.57
CA PHE A 156 -8.34 10.50 -6.11
C PHE A 156 -7.64 11.61 -6.89
N GLY A 157 -8.45 12.29 -7.57
CA GLY A 157 -8.32 13.13 -8.69
C GLY A 157 -7.17 14.12 -8.80
N GLU A 158 -7.08 14.62 -10.00
CA GLU A 158 -6.15 15.66 -10.42
C GLU A 158 -6.47 17.02 -9.78
N GLU A 159 -7.65 17.19 -9.18
CA GLU A 159 -8.07 18.43 -8.56
C GLU A 159 -7.74 18.46 -7.07
N ALA A 160 -6.98 19.48 -6.68
CA ALA A 160 -6.48 19.68 -5.31
C ALA A 160 -7.58 19.80 -4.23
N ASN A 161 -8.84 19.91 -4.63
CA ASN A 161 -10.00 20.03 -3.75
C ASN A 161 -10.57 18.67 -3.30
N ASP A 162 -10.21 17.58 -3.98
CA ASP A 162 -10.72 16.23 -3.70
C ASP A 162 -9.78 15.39 -2.82
N LYS A 163 -8.73 16.00 -2.27
CA LYS A 163 -7.95 15.31 -1.23
C LYS A 163 -8.89 15.01 -0.07
N PRO A 164 -9.25 13.76 0.16
CA PRO A 164 -10.07 13.43 1.31
C PRO A 164 -9.37 13.99 2.53
N LYS A 165 -10.03 14.81 3.31
CA LYS A 165 -9.45 15.35 4.53
C LYS A 165 -9.18 14.18 5.47
N ALA A 166 -7.97 14.07 6.03
CA ALA A 166 -7.56 12.99 6.93
C ALA A 166 -8.61 12.64 8.00
N LYS A 167 -9.46 13.58 8.38
CA LYS A 167 -10.54 13.40 9.35
C LYS A 167 -11.78 12.67 8.81
N THR A 168 -11.97 12.55 7.50
CA THR A 168 -13.22 12.02 6.92
C THR A 168 -13.09 10.65 6.28
N HIS A 169 -11.87 10.18 6.03
CA HIS A 169 -11.61 8.91 5.35
C HIS A 169 -10.84 7.90 6.19
N ASP A 170 -10.42 8.30 7.39
CA ASP A 170 -9.93 7.35 8.38
C ASP A 170 -11.07 6.44 8.79
N THR A 171 -10.83 5.14 8.79
CA THR A 171 -11.82 4.14 9.17
C THR A 171 -12.87 3.80 8.11
N GLN A 172 -12.58 3.98 6.82
CA GLN A 172 -13.51 3.61 5.75
C GLN A 172 -12.94 2.56 4.83
N TRP A 173 -13.83 1.74 4.31
CA TRP A 173 -13.56 0.80 3.25
C TRP A 173 -13.91 1.42 1.91
N PHE A 174 -13.06 1.19 0.94
CA PHE A 174 -13.21 1.66 -0.44
C PHE A 174 -13.07 0.50 -1.42
N GLU A 175 -13.57 0.72 -2.62
CA GLU A 175 -13.31 -0.13 -3.78
C GLU A 175 -12.42 0.64 -4.77
N SER A 176 -11.59 -0.08 -5.52
CA SER A 176 -10.77 0.49 -6.58
C SER A 176 -10.91 -0.31 -7.86
N SER A 177 -11.06 0.39 -8.98
CA SER A 177 -11.00 -0.23 -10.30
C SER A 177 -9.65 -0.88 -10.60
N LEU A 178 -8.60 -0.49 -9.88
CA LEU A 178 -7.28 -1.09 -9.99
C LEU A 178 -7.19 -2.49 -9.36
N LEU A 179 -8.03 -2.78 -8.35
CA LEU A 179 -8.11 -4.06 -7.65
C LEU A 179 -9.58 -4.47 -7.46
N PRO A 180 -10.30 -4.81 -8.54
CA PRO A 180 -11.71 -5.15 -8.45
C PRO A 180 -11.97 -6.30 -7.47
N GLY A 181 -12.91 -6.11 -6.56
CA GLY A 181 -13.30 -7.10 -5.55
C GLY A 181 -12.38 -7.23 -4.35
N ILE A 182 -11.30 -6.45 -4.27
CA ILE A 182 -10.44 -6.38 -3.08
C ILE A 182 -10.77 -5.11 -2.30
N PRO A 183 -11.27 -5.22 -1.06
CA PRO A 183 -11.58 -4.07 -0.22
C PRO A 183 -10.30 -3.35 0.21
N ILE A 184 -10.37 -2.02 0.22
CA ILE A 184 -9.25 -1.14 0.55
C ILE A 184 -9.59 -0.37 1.81
N PHE A 185 -8.77 -0.51 2.84
CA PHE A 185 -8.93 0.18 4.11
C PHE A 185 -7.92 1.33 4.22
N CYS A 186 -8.41 2.56 4.42
CA CYS A 186 -7.55 3.72 4.56
C CYS A 186 -7.29 4.07 6.03
N MET A 187 -6.03 4.31 6.35
CA MET A 187 -5.55 4.77 7.65
C MET A 187 -4.62 5.97 7.52
N VAL A 188 -4.43 6.67 8.61
CA VAL A 188 -3.40 7.71 8.74
C VAL A 188 -2.00 7.11 8.58
N ASP A 189 -1.06 7.93 8.07
CA ASP A 189 0.34 7.55 8.03
C ASP A 189 0.96 7.55 9.45
N PRO A 190 1.74 6.54 9.85
CA PRO A 190 2.44 6.52 11.14
C PRO A 190 3.30 7.76 11.40
N VAL A 191 3.89 8.35 10.37
CA VAL A 191 4.68 9.59 10.48
C VAL A 191 3.84 10.76 10.98
N TRP A 192 2.56 10.86 10.58
CA TRP A 192 1.67 11.90 11.07
C TRP A 192 1.43 11.80 12.58
N VAL A 193 1.37 10.57 13.11
CA VAL A 193 1.20 10.32 14.54
C VAL A 193 2.46 10.66 15.32
N ILE A 194 3.63 10.21 14.85
CA ILE A 194 4.89 10.35 15.61
C ILE A 194 5.46 11.78 15.56
N LYS A 195 5.22 12.55 14.49
CA LYS A 195 5.74 13.92 14.38
C LYS A 195 5.23 14.87 15.47
N LYS A 196 3.98 14.74 15.86
CA LYS A 196 3.35 15.53 16.94
C LYS A 196 2.35 14.62 17.67
N PRO A 197 2.81 13.77 18.59
CA PRO A 197 1.93 12.88 19.32
C PRO A 197 0.87 13.65 20.10
N SER A 198 -0.36 13.16 20.09
CA SER A 198 -1.44 13.68 20.94
C SER A 198 -2.43 12.58 21.28
N PRO A 199 -3.17 12.70 22.38
CA PRO A 199 -4.23 11.74 22.72
C PRO A 199 -5.25 11.56 21.59
N ASP A 200 -5.65 12.65 20.92
CA ASP A 200 -6.61 12.63 19.82
C ASP A 200 -6.13 11.79 18.65
N LYS A 201 -4.84 11.91 18.28
CA LYS A 201 -4.24 11.11 17.21
C LYS A 201 -4.20 9.63 17.56
N ASN A 202 -3.84 9.31 18.80
CA ASN A 202 -3.88 7.93 19.27
C ASN A 202 -5.31 7.38 19.24
N ALA A 203 -6.30 8.14 19.69
CA ALA A 203 -7.69 7.74 19.65
C ALA A 203 -8.20 7.52 18.21
N ILE A 204 -7.74 8.31 17.23
CA ILE A 204 -8.04 8.08 15.81
C ILE A 204 -7.49 6.73 15.36
N VAL A 205 -6.22 6.45 15.66
CA VAL A 205 -5.58 5.17 15.31
C VAL A 205 -6.29 3.99 15.99
N GLU A 206 -6.57 4.09 17.28
CA GLU A 206 -7.23 3.02 18.03
C GLU A 206 -8.61 2.70 17.45
N ARG A 207 -9.41 3.71 17.12
CA ARG A 207 -10.72 3.50 16.45
C ARG A 207 -10.57 2.86 15.09
N ALA A 208 -9.57 3.28 14.30
CA ALA A 208 -9.31 2.69 12.97
C ALA A 208 -8.92 1.22 13.08
N LEU A 209 -8.02 0.89 14.00
CA LEU A 209 -7.59 -0.50 14.23
C LEU A 209 -8.73 -1.36 14.76
N ASP A 210 -9.54 -0.83 15.70
CA ASP A 210 -10.70 -1.55 16.21
C ASP A 210 -11.73 -1.81 15.12
N TYR A 211 -11.97 -0.83 14.25
CA TYR A 211 -12.87 -0.98 13.11
C TYR A 211 -12.33 -2.02 12.10
N PHE A 212 -11.06 -1.95 11.74
CA PHE A 212 -10.43 -2.94 10.86
C PHE A 212 -10.51 -4.36 11.44
N ARG A 213 -10.22 -4.50 12.73
CA ARG A 213 -10.32 -5.79 13.42
C ARG A 213 -11.73 -6.38 13.34
N ARG A 214 -12.75 -5.61 13.69
CA ARG A 214 -14.14 -6.07 13.69
C ARG A 214 -14.64 -6.41 12.30
N GLU A 215 -14.36 -5.54 11.32
CA GLU A 215 -14.93 -5.65 9.98
C GLU A 215 -14.17 -6.63 9.09
N PHE A 216 -12.91 -6.90 9.37
CA PHE A 216 -12.09 -7.79 8.56
C PHE A 216 -11.62 -9.03 9.33
N LEU A 217 -10.91 -8.85 10.46
CA LEU A 217 -10.26 -9.96 11.14
C LEU A 217 -11.23 -10.88 11.89
N GLU A 218 -12.35 -10.34 12.39
CA GLU A 218 -13.38 -11.08 13.12
C GLU A 218 -14.47 -11.68 12.19
N GLN A 219 -14.15 -11.83 10.90
CA GLN A 219 -15.02 -12.47 9.91
C GLN A 219 -16.38 -11.79 9.75
N THR A 220 -16.37 -10.49 9.63
CA THR A 220 -17.56 -9.72 9.34
C THR A 220 -17.97 -9.80 7.87
N LYS A 221 -19.04 -9.08 7.54
CA LYS A 221 -19.59 -8.98 6.17
C LYS A 221 -18.54 -8.61 5.11
N ILE A 222 -17.55 -7.74 5.45
CA ILE A 222 -16.50 -7.34 4.50
C ILE A 222 -15.56 -8.51 4.20
N ALA A 223 -15.16 -9.29 5.20
CA ALA A 223 -14.35 -10.48 5.00
C ALA A 223 -15.08 -11.53 4.15
N GLU A 224 -16.38 -11.68 4.35
CA GLU A 224 -17.22 -12.56 3.53
C GLU A 224 -17.31 -12.07 2.09
N LEU A 225 -17.51 -10.76 1.87
CA LEU A 225 -17.55 -10.16 0.54
C LEU A 225 -16.20 -10.30 -0.18
N ALA A 226 -15.09 -10.11 0.53
CA ALA A 226 -13.76 -10.30 -0.04
C ALA A 226 -13.52 -11.75 -0.50
N ARG A 227 -13.95 -12.73 0.30
CA ARG A 227 -13.87 -14.15 -0.09
C ARG A 227 -14.78 -14.49 -1.27
N ALA A 228 -16.03 -14.01 -1.24
CA ALA A 228 -16.97 -14.21 -2.34
C ALA A 228 -16.49 -13.56 -3.64
N ALA A 229 -15.92 -12.37 -3.58
CA ALA A 229 -15.34 -11.70 -4.73
C ALA A 229 -14.14 -12.48 -5.29
N ARG A 230 -13.31 -13.06 -4.42
CA ARG A 230 -12.20 -13.92 -4.82
C ARG A 230 -12.69 -15.16 -5.55
N ALA A 231 -13.64 -15.90 -4.96
CA ALA A 231 -14.21 -17.09 -5.58
C ALA A 231 -14.79 -16.78 -6.98
N ARG A 232 -15.53 -15.68 -7.10
CA ARG A 232 -16.10 -15.25 -8.38
C ARG A 232 -15.04 -14.91 -9.43
N ARG A 233 -13.89 -14.35 -9.01
CA ARG A 233 -12.76 -14.06 -9.93
C ARG A 233 -12.10 -15.34 -10.42
N GLU A 234 -11.92 -16.32 -9.54
CA GLU A 234 -11.42 -17.64 -9.88
C GLU A 234 -12.36 -18.33 -10.90
N GLU A 235 -13.68 -18.29 -10.67
CA GLU A 235 -14.69 -18.81 -11.61
C GLU A 235 -14.66 -18.14 -12.99
N LEU A 236 -14.36 -16.85 -13.04
CA LEU A 236 -14.31 -16.08 -14.28
C LEU A 236 -12.95 -16.16 -15.00
N GLY A 237 -11.98 -16.91 -14.47
CA GLY A 237 -10.62 -16.96 -15.01
C GLY A 237 -9.90 -15.60 -14.95
N LEU A 238 -10.46 -14.63 -14.24
CA LEU A 238 -9.88 -13.33 -14.00
C LEU A 238 -8.91 -13.46 -12.83
N GLY A 239 -7.73 -14.00 -13.05
CA GLY A 239 -6.64 -13.88 -12.12
C GLY A 239 -6.48 -12.44 -11.63
N LEU A 240 -5.75 -12.21 -10.55
CA LEU A 240 -5.37 -10.85 -10.13
C LEU A 240 -4.50 -10.23 -11.23
N ILE A 241 -5.11 -9.51 -12.20
CA ILE A 241 -4.43 -8.84 -13.30
C ILE A 241 -3.47 -7.79 -12.76
#